data_5979903fdf3b71a7939a9443227b9514
#
_entry.id   5979903fdf3b71a7939a9443227b9514
#
_cell.length_a   1.000
_cell.length_b   1.000
_cell.length_c   1.000
_cell.angle_alpha   90.00
_cell.angle_beta   90.00
_cell.angle_gamma   90.00
#
_symmetry.space_group_name_H-M   'P 1'
#
loop_
_entity.id
_entity.type
_entity.pdbx_description
1 polymer ?
#
loop_
_entity_poly.entity_id
_entity_poly.type
_entity_poly.pdbx_seq_one_letter_code
_entity_poly.pdbx_strand_id
1 'polypeptide(L)'
;MTSDGAGAGYSVEGPEGHPRFDDGMDRLWTPHRMVYIGGQDKPADDRSSSCPFCRVPASSDEDGLVVARGTWCFVVLNLYPYNPGHLMVCPYRHVSDYTDLTPEETDELARLSQQAMRVTRAVSGPDGFNLGMNQGAVAGAGIAAHLHQHVVPRWSGDANFLPIVAHTKAVPELLGDTRARLAAAWDGVGPAAAGDDVVDEDDVAPVAPTAEES
;
A
#
# COMPACT_ATOMS: atom_id res chain seq x y z
N MET A 1 43.81 -24.13 11.90
CA MET A 1 42.61 -24.25 11.08
C MET A 1 41.78 -23.03 11.35
N THR A 2 41.98 -22.00 10.57
CA THR A 2 41.28 -20.72 10.64
C THR A 2 40.13 -20.76 9.66
N SER A 3 38.91 -20.69 10.15
CA SER A 3 37.71 -20.56 9.33
C SER A 3 37.55 -19.09 8.92
N ASP A 4 37.93 -18.77 7.70
CA ASP A 4 37.61 -17.48 7.07
C ASP A 4 36.11 -17.45 6.78
N GLY A 5 35.36 -16.71 7.59
CA GLY A 5 34.01 -16.28 7.29
C GLY A 5 34.09 -15.22 6.20
N ALA A 6 33.75 -15.56 4.96
CA ALA A 6 33.57 -14.61 3.89
C ALA A 6 32.32 -13.76 4.20
N GLY A 7 32.55 -12.59 4.81
CA GLY A 7 31.55 -11.54 4.87
C GLY A 7 31.28 -11.05 3.45
N ALA A 8 30.02 -10.98 3.06
CA ALA A 8 29.60 -10.36 1.80
C ALA A 8 30.13 -8.92 1.77
N GLY A 9 31.21 -8.70 1.01
CA GLY A 9 31.81 -7.39 0.85
C GLY A 9 30.99 -6.57 -0.13
N TYR A 10 30.57 -5.38 0.26
CA TYR A 10 30.18 -4.38 -0.74
C TYR A 10 31.42 -3.71 -1.27
N SER A 11 31.54 -3.64 -2.58
CA SER A 11 32.45 -2.69 -3.19
C SER A 11 31.76 -1.32 -3.24
N VAL A 12 32.44 -0.29 -2.71
CA VAL A 12 31.91 1.09 -2.59
C VAL A 12 32.00 1.86 -3.92
N GLU A 13 32.24 1.21 -5.05
CA GLU A 13 32.43 1.87 -6.35
C GLU A 13 31.36 1.47 -7.36
N GLY A 14 30.17 2.09 -7.22
CA GLY A 14 29.19 2.24 -8.29
C GLY A 14 29.28 3.65 -8.89
N PRO A 15 28.76 3.93 -10.09
CA PRO A 15 28.62 5.28 -10.57
C PRO A 15 27.86 6.08 -9.50
N GLU A 16 28.41 7.22 -9.11
CA GLU A 16 27.85 8.16 -8.15
C GLU A 16 27.79 7.71 -6.66
N GLY A 17 28.69 6.79 -6.22
CA GLY A 17 28.81 6.44 -4.80
C GLY A 17 27.74 5.51 -4.25
N HIS A 18 27.00 4.82 -5.09
CA HIS A 18 26.00 3.85 -4.69
C HIS A 18 26.62 2.46 -4.44
N PRO A 19 26.24 1.74 -3.37
CA PRO A 19 26.74 0.41 -3.10
C PRO A 19 26.30 -0.57 -4.20
N ARG A 20 27.21 -1.39 -4.68
CA ARG A 20 26.90 -2.54 -5.55
C ARG A 20 26.72 -3.78 -4.69
N PHE A 21 25.69 -4.54 -4.99
CA PHE A 21 25.45 -5.85 -4.40
C PHE A 21 25.69 -6.90 -5.49
N ASP A 22 26.54 -7.88 -5.19
CA ASP A 22 26.84 -8.98 -6.10
C ASP A 22 25.90 -10.17 -5.81
N ASP A 23 24.60 -9.93 -5.96
CA ASP A 23 23.54 -10.94 -5.75
C ASP A 23 22.76 -11.24 -7.05
N GLY A 24 23.27 -10.76 -8.19
CA GLY A 24 22.68 -11.01 -9.51
C GLY A 24 21.34 -10.30 -9.74
N MET A 25 20.94 -9.38 -8.86
CA MET A 25 19.69 -8.62 -9.03
C MET A 25 19.95 -7.19 -9.48
N ASP A 26 19.27 -6.78 -10.53
CA ASP A 26 19.22 -5.38 -10.94
C ASP A 26 18.38 -4.56 -9.97
N ARG A 27 18.91 -3.44 -9.50
CA ARG A 27 18.22 -2.53 -8.60
C ARG A 27 17.89 -1.22 -9.28
N LEU A 28 16.61 -0.89 -9.33
CA LEU A 28 16.16 0.42 -9.75
C LEU A 28 16.28 1.39 -8.57
N TRP A 29 17.26 2.29 -8.65
CA TRP A 29 17.45 3.36 -7.68
C TRP A 29 16.36 4.42 -7.84
N THR A 30 15.60 4.67 -6.77
CA THR A 30 14.53 5.66 -6.74
C THR A 30 14.86 6.74 -5.69
N PRO A 31 15.79 7.66 -5.96
CA PRO A 31 16.27 8.65 -4.99
C PRO A 31 15.16 9.57 -4.45
N HIS A 32 14.09 9.78 -5.21
CA HIS A 32 12.90 10.50 -4.74
C HIS A 32 12.19 9.80 -3.56
N ARG A 33 12.33 8.48 -3.40
CA ARG A 33 11.87 7.76 -2.21
C ARG A 33 12.77 7.98 -1.01
N MET A 34 14.08 8.22 -1.24
CA MET A 34 15.04 8.47 -0.16
C MET A 34 14.76 9.79 0.55
N VAL A 35 14.31 10.83 -0.15
CA VAL A 35 13.89 12.10 0.47
C VAL A 35 12.71 11.85 1.42
N TYR A 36 11.76 11.01 1.04
CA TYR A 36 10.62 10.63 1.87
C TYR A 36 11.02 9.64 2.99
N ILE A 37 11.85 8.65 2.70
CA ILE A 37 12.35 7.65 3.67
C ILE A 37 13.39 8.26 4.63
N GLY A 38 14.22 9.19 4.14
CA GLY A 38 15.26 9.90 4.90
C GLY A 38 14.73 10.84 5.99
N GLY A 39 13.44 11.17 5.98
CA GLY A 39 12.70 11.57 7.16
C GLY A 39 12.98 12.95 7.73
N GLN A 40 13.56 13.90 6.97
CA GLN A 40 13.76 15.25 7.51
C GLN A 40 12.45 16.03 7.71
N ASP A 41 11.36 15.64 6.99
CA ASP A 41 10.04 16.28 7.06
C ASP A 41 8.91 15.28 7.42
N LYS A 42 9.23 14.14 8.04
CA LYS A 42 8.17 13.22 8.50
C LYS A 42 7.38 13.87 9.63
N PRO A 43 6.05 13.90 9.54
CA PRO A 43 5.24 14.33 10.66
C PRO A 43 5.52 13.42 11.87
N ALA A 44 5.57 14.01 13.05
CA ALA A 44 5.64 13.23 14.29
C ALA A 44 4.38 12.37 14.38
N ASP A 45 4.55 11.06 14.49
CA ASP A 45 3.45 10.08 14.46
C ASP A 45 3.39 9.22 15.74
N ASP A 46 4.28 9.46 16.70
CA ASP A 46 4.44 8.73 17.96
C ASP A 46 3.29 8.93 18.97
N ARG A 47 2.45 9.94 18.72
CA ARG A 47 1.31 10.27 19.58
C ARG A 47 0.06 10.47 18.72
N SER A 48 -1.09 10.06 19.24
CA SER A 48 -2.36 10.23 18.55
C SER A 48 -2.66 11.69 18.20
N SER A 49 -2.24 12.66 19.02
CA SER A 49 -2.43 14.10 18.78
C SER A 49 -1.60 14.65 17.63
N SER A 50 -0.45 14.07 17.32
CA SER A 50 0.45 14.48 16.23
C SER A 50 0.30 13.63 14.99
N CYS A 51 -0.26 12.42 15.11
CA CYS A 51 -0.44 11.48 14.01
C CYS A 51 -1.43 12.01 12.96
N PRO A 52 -1.04 12.07 11.66
CA PRO A 52 -1.94 12.49 10.60
C PRO A 52 -3.23 11.65 10.53
N PHE A 53 -3.13 10.33 10.65
CA PHE A 53 -4.29 9.42 10.57
C PHE A 53 -5.24 9.54 11.76
N CYS A 54 -4.77 10.00 12.93
CA CYS A 54 -5.66 10.33 14.05
C CYS A 54 -6.38 11.66 13.85
N ARG A 55 -5.80 12.59 13.09
CA ARG A 55 -6.38 13.92 12.82
C ARG A 55 -7.39 13.91 11.68
N VAL A 56 -7.15 13.06 10.67
CA VAL A 56 -8.03 12.96 9.49
C VAL A 56 -9.50 12.76 9.87
N PRO A 57 -9.88 11.83 10.75
CA PRO A 57 -11.29 11.63 11.12
C PRO A 57 -11.96 12.82 11.81
N ALA A 58 -11.19 13.74 12.38
CA ALA A 58 -11.69 14.95 13.03
C ALA A 58 -11.92 16.13 12.05
N SER A 59 -11.45 15.99 10.82
CA SER A 59 -11.66 16.96 9.73
C SER A 59 -12.95 16.67 8.97
N SER A 60 -13.37 17.60 8.09
CA SER A 60 -14.37 17.28 7.07
C SER A 60 -13.85 16.17 6.14
N ASP A 61 -14.76 15.45 5.48
CA ASP A 61 -14.34 14.40 4.55
C ASP A 61 -13.59 14.96 3.34
N GLU A 62 -13.91 16.18 2.94
CA GLU A 62 -13.25 16.92 1.87
C GLU A 62 -11.81 17.27 2.25
N ASP A 63 -11.62 17.92 3.40
CA ASP A 63 -10.29 18.38 3.85
C ASP A 63 -9.39 17.21 4.25
N GLY A 64 -9.98 16.15 4.85
CA GLY A 64 -9.28 14.92 5.24
C GLY A 64 -9.07 13.94 4.10
N LEU A 65 -9.62 14.22 2.90
CA LEU A 65 -9.63 13.26 1.76
C LEU A 65 -10.27 11.91 2.12
N VAL A 66 -11.22 11.91 3.05
CA VAL A 66 -11.94 10.70 3.48
C VAL A 66 -12.95 10.30 2.42
N VAL A 67 -12.90 9.06 1.97
CA VAL A 67 -13.80 8.48 0.97
C VAL A 67 -14.98 7.78 1.65
N ALA A 68 -14.72 7.08 2.75
CA ALA A 68 -15.76 6.37 3.50
C ALA A 68 -15.38 6.20 4.97
N ARG A 69 -16.40 6.08 5.81
CA ARG A 69 -16.29 5.85 7.25
C ARG A 69 -17.00 4.57 7.64
N GLY A 70 -16.28 3.65 8.26
CA GLY A 70 -16.84 2.48 8.94
C GLY A 70 -17.00 2.73 10.42
N THR A 71 -17.23 1.67 11.17
CA THR A 71 -17.37 1.68 12.63
C THR A 71 -16.01 1.72 13.32
N TRP A 72 -15.05 0.92 12.83
CA TRP A 72 -13.72 0.71 13.41
C TRP A 72 -12.60 1.26 12.54
N CYS A 73 -12.85 1.40 11.24
CA CYS A 73 -11.89 1.85 10.25
C CYS A 73 -12.48 2.93 9.34
N PHE A 74 -11.61 3.64 8.63
CA PHE A 74 -12.03 4.59 7.59
C PHE A 74 -11.14 4.42 6.35
N VAL A 75 -11.63 4.93 5.22
CA VAL A 75 -10.94 4.90 3.93
C VAL A 75 -10.58 6.32 3.53
N VAL A 76 -9.31 6.54 3.22
CA VAL A 76 -8.77 7.85 2.88
C VAL A 76 -7.90 7.78 1.63
N LEU A 77 -7.94 8.81 0.78
CA LEU A 77 -6.96 8.97 -0.30
C LEU A 77 -5.58 9.28 0.27
N ASN A 78 -4.56 8.63 -0.30
CA ASN A 78 -3.18 8.96 0.03
C ASN A 78 -2.83 10.35 -0.53
N LEU A 79 -2.38 11.26 0.34
CA LEU A 79 -1.94 12.60 -0.04
C LEU A 79 -0.71 12.55 -0.99
N TYR A 80 0.10 11.50 -0.90
CA TYR A 80 1.27 11.23 -1.76
C TYR A 80 1.09 9.93 -2.53
N PRO A 81 0.17 9.89 -3.51
CA PRO A 81 -0.26 8.64 -4.12
C PRO A 81 0.86 7.98 -4.94
N TYR A 82 0.93 6.66 -4.87
CA TYR A 82 1.82 5.88 -5.76
C TYR A 82 1.26 5.84 -7.18
N ASN A 83 -0.05 5.75 -7.31
CA ASN A 83 -0.81 5.87 -8.55
C ASN A 83 -2.11 6.64 -8.29
N PRO A 84 -2.77 7.20 -9.33
CA PRO A 84 -4.08 7.83 -9.17
C PRO A 84 -5.08 6.91 -8.46
N GLY A 85 -5.86 7.47 -7.53
CA GLY A 85 -6.82 6.67 -6.75
C GLY A 85 -6.20 5.75 -5.70
N HIS A 86 -4.95 5.97 -5.29
CA HIS A 86 -4.32 5.23 -4.20
C HIS A 86 -5.04 5.50 -2.88
N LEU A 87 -5.76 4.50 -2.38
CA LEU A 87 -6.49 4.53 -1.12
C LEU A 87 -5.69 3.86 0.01
N MET A 88 -6.01 4.27 1.22
CA MET A 88 -5.57 3.60 2.44
C MET A 88 -6.77 3.29 3.32
N VAL A 89 -6.76 2.13 3.97
CA VAL A 89 -7.73 1.74 5.00
C VAL A 89 -7.02 1.76 6.33
N CYS A 90 -7.54 2.56 7.26
CA CYS A 90 -6.91 2.84 8.54
C CYS A 90 -7.88 2.58 9.69
N PRO A 91 -7.48 1.94 10.78
CA PRO A 91 -8.29 1.89 12.00
C PRO A 91 -8.40 3.30 12.62
N TYR A 92 -9.49 3.59 13.34
CA TYR A 92 -9.59 4.84 14.11
C TYR A 92 -8.64 4.83 15.31
N ARG A 93 -8.41 3.67 15.87
CA ARG A 93 -7.50 3.49 17.00
C ARG A 93 -6.06 3.66 16.57
N HIS A 94 -5.28 4.41 17.34
CA HIS A 94 -3.85 4.59 17.11
C HIS A 94 -3.10 3.32 17.48
N VAL A 95 -2.83 2.47 16.52
CA VAL A 95 -2.16 1.18 16.64
C VAL A 95 -1.15 1.02 15.52
N SER A 96 0.03 0.50 15.82
CA SER A 96 1.12 0.35 14.85
C SER A 96 1.27 -1.06 14.28
N ASP A 97 0.86 -2.06 15.06
CA ASP A 97 1.07 -3.46 14.72
C ASP A 97 -0.25 -4.14 14.30
N TYR A 98 -0.19 -4.87 13.19
CA TYR A 98 -1.35 -5.61 12.67
C TYR A 98 -1.85 -6.67 13.66
N THR A 99 -0.94 -7.26 14.43
CA THR A 99 -1.28 -8.29 15.42
C THR A 99 -2.02 -7.74 16.64
N ASP A 100 -2.01 -6.41 16.84
CA ASP A 100 -2.72 -5.71 17.91
C ASP A 100 -4.14 -5.26 17.53
N LEU A 101 -4.57 -5.52 16.28
CA LEU A 101 -5.96 -5.24 15.88
C LEU A 101 -6.93 -6.17 16.61
N THR A 102 -8.10 -5.62 16.94
CA THR A 102 -9.20 -6.47 17.41
C THR A 102 -9.79 -7.29 16.24
N PRO A 103 -10.53 -8.37 16.50
CA PRO A 103 -11.22 -9.12 15.46
C PRO A 103 -12.15 -8.23 14.62
N GLU A 104 -12.85 -7.29 15.23
CA GLU A 104 -13.78 -6.37 14.56
C GLU A 104 -13.04 -5.38 13.66
N GLU A 105 -11.90 -4.85 14.11
CA GLU A 105 -11.04 -3.98 13.31
C GLU A 105 -10.48 -4.74 12.10
N THR A 106 -10.00 -5.97 12.30
CA THR A 106 -9.44 -6.82 11.25
C THR A 106 -10.49 -7.15 10.19
N ASP A 107 -11.69 -7.54 10.62
CA ASP A 107 -12.78 -7.88 9.73
C ASP A 107 -13.25 -6.66 8.92
N GLU A 108 -13.42 -5.51 9.56
CA GLU A 108 -13.83 -4.29 8.87
C GLU A 108 -12.76 -3.76 7.93
N LEU A 109 -11.48 -3.83 8.31
CA LEU A 109 -10.35 -3.45 7.45
C LEU A 109 -10.34 -4.29 6.15
N ALA A 110 -10.58 -5.60 6.27
CA ALA A 110 -10.66 -6.48 5.11
C ALA A 110 -11.87 -6.14 4.22
N ARG A 111 -13.06 -5.94 4.80
CA ARG A 111 -14.30 -5.58 4.06
C ARG A 111 -14.17 -4.23 3.37
N LEU A 112 -13.63 -3.22 4.03
CA LEU A 112 -13.43 -1.90 3.44
C LEU A 112 -12.36 -1.93 2.33
N SER A 113 -11.33 -2.77 2.46
CA SER A 113 -10.34 -2.97 1.38
C SER A 113 -10.98 -3.58 0.14
N GLN A 114 -11.83 -4.60 0.29
CA GLN A 114 -12.58 -5.17 -0.82
C GLN A 114 -13.52 -4.14 -1.46
N GLN A 115 -14.22 -3.34 -0.65
CA GLN A 115 -15.11 -2.29 -1.15
C GLN A 115 -14.32 -1.21 -1.90
N ALA A 116 -13.18 -0.78 -1.37
CA ALA A 116 -12.29 0.16 -2.03
C ALA A 116 -11.87 -0.33 -3.43
N MET A 117 -11.53 -1.62 -3.56
CA MET A 117 -11.19 -2.21 -4.86
C MET A 117 -12.39 -2.23 -5.82
N ARG A 118 -13.58 -2.59 -5.35
CA ARG A 118 -14.80 -2.61 -6.17
C ARG A 118 -15.14 -1.22 -6.69
N VAL A 119 -15.17 -0.23 -5.80
CA VAL A 119 -15.47 1.16 -6.15
C VAL A 119 -14.44 1.71 -7.13
N THR A 120 -13.15 1.47 -6.88
CA THR A 120 -12.10 1.93 -7.78
C THR A 120 -12.18 1.28 -9.15
N ARG A 121 -12.56 -0.02 -9.25
CA ARG A 121 -12.83 -0.67 -10.55
C ARG A 121 -13.97 0.00 -11.29
N ALA A 122 -15.06 0.29 -10.62
CA ALA A 122 -16.24 0.92 -11.23
C ALA A 122 -15.95 2.35 -11.69
N VAL A 123 -15.14 3.11 -10.96
CA VAL A 123 -14.89 4.54 -11.23
C VAL A 123 -13.75 4.77 -12.21
N SER A 124 -12.69 3.95 -12.16
CA SER A 124 -11.42 4.22 -12.84
C SER A 124 -10.90 3.07 -13.71
N GLY A 125 -11.51 1.88 -13.65
CA GLY A 125 -11.17 0.73 -14.49
C GLY A 125 -9.69 0.28 -14.44
N PRO A 126 -9.07 0.09 -13.25
CA PRO A 126 -7.72 -0.43 -13.20
C PRO A 126 -7.65 -1.90 -13.62
N ASP A 127 -6.52 -2.30 -14.22
CA ASP A 127 -6.26 -3.68 -14.63
C ASP A 127 -5.96 -4.59 -13.42
N GLY A 128 -5.47 -4.00 -12.30
CA GLY A 128 -5.11 -4.75 -11.11
C GLY A 128 -4.91 -3.87 -9.88
N PHE A 129 -4.48 -4.49 -8.77
CA PHE A 129 -4.18 -3.81 -7.52
C PHE A 129 -2.95 -4.39 -6.85
N ASN A 130 -2.20 -3.52 -6.14
CA ASN A 130 -1.30 -3.95 -5.10
C ASN A 130 -1.91 -3.63 -3.74
N LEU A 131 -1.98 -4.62 -2.88
CA LEU A 131 -2.44 -4.52 -1.50
C LEU A 131 -1.29 -4.80 -0.55
N GLY A 132 -1.18 -4.08 0.54
CA GLY A 132 -0.16 -4.36 1.55
C GLY A 132 -0.06 -3.32 2.64
N MET A 133 0.68 -3.65 3.68
CA MET A 133 1.00 -2.79 4.81
C MET A 133 2.51 -2.72 4.98
N ASN A 134 3.01 -1.54 5.33
CA ASN A 134 4.40 -1.37 5.75
C ASN A 134 4.42 -1.26 7.28
N GLN A 135 4.92 -2.26 7.98
CA GLN A 135 5.03 -2.23 9.43
C GLN A 135 6.47 -1.95 9.85
N GLY A 136 6.63 -0.89 10.65
CA GLY A 136 7.93 -0.42 11.11
C GLY A 136 8.71 0.38 10.06
N ALA A 137 9.68 1.14 10.53
CA ALA A 137 10.48 2.05 9.70
C ALA A 137 11.30 1.31 8.63
N VAL A 138 11.82 0.12 8.97
CA VAL A 138 12.63 -0.69 8.04
C VAL A 138 11.83 -1.25 6.86
N ALA A 139 10.51 -1.40 7.04
CA ALA A 139 9.60 -1.79 5.96
C ALA A 139 9.17 -0.63 5.06
N GLY A 140 9.66 0.59 5.32
CA GLY A 140 9.36 1.78 4.53
C GLY A 140 8.04 2.48 4.91
N ALA A 141 7.54 2.26 6.13
CA ALA A 141 6.38 2.99 6.63
C ALA A 141 6.69 4.49 6.72
N GLY A 142 5.91 5.32 6.03
CA GLY A 142 5.98 6.77 6.13
C GLY A 142 5.49 7.26 7.50
N ILE A 143 4.44 6.64 8.02
CA ILE A 143 3.86 6.84 9.34
C ILE A 143 3.88 5.47 10.02
N ALA A 144 4.93 5.22 10.83
CA ALA A 144 5.19 3.89 11.38
C ALA A 144 4.31 3.57 12.60
N ALA A 145 3.82 4.60 13.31
CA ALA A 145 3.07 4.42 14.56
C ALA A 145 1.55 4.26 14.35
N HIS A 146 1.07 4.33 13.10
CA HIS A 146 -0.34 4.13 12.81
C HIS A 146 -0.52 3.20 11.61
N LEU A 147 -1.11 2.05 11.86
CA LEU A 147 -1.35 1.03 10.85
C LEU A 147 -2.24 1.54 9.72
N HIS A 148 -1.86 1.24 8.49
CA HIS A 148 -2.64 1.59 7.32
C HIS A 148 -2.39 0.58 6.21
N GLN A 149 -3.47 0.08 5.62
CA GLN A 149 -3.40 -0.81 4.47
C GLN A 149 -3.51 -0.02 3.18
N HIS A 150 -2.51 -0.14 2.33
CA HIS A 150 -2.52 0.43 0.99
C HIS A 150 -3.41 -0.38 0.05
N VAL A 151 -4.18 0.32 -0.77
CA VAL A 151 -4.93 -0.20 -1.91
C VAL A 151 -4.51 0.63 -3.13
N VAL A 152 -3.59 0.10 -3.91
CA VAL A 152 -2.95 0.82 -5.03
C VAL A 152 -3.48 0.28 -6.36
N PRO A 153 -4.27 1.05 -7.10
CA PRO A 153 -4.71 0.66 -8.44
C PRO A 153 -3.53 0.61 -9.40
N ARG A 154 -3.59 -0.32 -10.35
CA ARG A 154 -2.55 -0.53 -11.35
C ARG A 154 -3.16 -0.60 -12.74
N TRP A 155 -2.47 -0.02 -13.70
CA TRP A 155 -2.81 -0.08 -15.13
C TRP A 155 -1.61 -0.58 -15.92
N SER A 156 -1.88 -1.26 -17.04
CA SER A 156 -0.84 -1.64 -17.98
C SER A 156 -0.09 -0.39 -18.45
N GLY A 157 1.23 -0.35 -18.28
CA GLY A 157 2.05 0.80 -18.62
C GLY A 157 1.99 1.98 -17.64
N ASP A 158 1.47 1.82 -16.44
CA ASP A 158 1.42 2.88 -15.41
C ASP A 158 2.81 3.31 -14.89
N ALA A 159 3.81 2.45 -15.04
CA ALA A 159 5.20 2.77 -14.80
C ALA A 159 5.82 3.37 -16.07
N ASN A 160 6.07 4.67 -16.09
CA ASN A 160 6.71 5.37 -17.20
C ASN A 160 8.12 5.85 -16.81
N PHE A 161 8.83 6.47 -17.76
CA PHE A 161 10.20 6.94 -17.56
C PHE A 161 10.30 8.23 -16.73
N LEU A 162 9.21 9.00 -16.55
CA LEU A 162 9.23 10.29 -15.84
C LEU A 162 9.79 10.22 -14.42
N PRO A 163 9.47 9.23 -13.59
CA PRO A 163 10.08 9.08 -12.27
C PRO A 163 11.60 8.87 -12.33
N ILE A 164 12.08 8.25 -13.40
CA ILE A 164 13.51 7.92 -13.58
C ILE A 164 14.28 9.14 -14.09
N VAL A 165 13.77 9.83 -15.13
CA VAL A 165 14.51 10.89 -15.83
C VAL A 165 14.22 12.29 -15.29
N ALA A 166 13.08 12.50 -14.64
CA ALA A 166 12.64 13.82 -14.19
C ALA A 166 12.25 13.87 -12.70
N HIS A 167 12.40 12.78 -11.97
CA HIS A 167 11.95 12.67 -10.57
C HIS A 167 10.51 13.17 -10.36
N THR A 168 9.67 13.02 -11.39
CA THR A 168 8.32 13.57 -11.45
C THR A 168 7.31 12.46 -11.69
N LYS A 169 6.21 12.50 -10.95
CA LYS A 169 5.02 11.67 -11.23
C LYS A 169 3.93 12.56 -11.82
N ALA A 170 3.34 12.11 -12.90
CA ALA A 170 2.11 12.70 -13.40
C ALA A 170 0.95 12.32 -12.47
N VAL A 171 0.25 13.34 -11.95
CA VAL A 171 -1.02 13.16 -11.23
C VAL A 171 -2.09 13.75 -12.14
N PRO A 172 -2.82 12.94 -12.90
CA PRO A 172 -3.71 13.42 -13.96
C PRO A 172 -5.00 14.06 -13.44
N GLU A 173 -5.31 13.92 -12.15
CA GLU A 173 -6.55 14.41 -11.53
C GLU A 173 -6.26 15.03 -10.15
N LEU A 174 -7.04 16.03 -9.77
CA LEU A 174 -6.93 16.61 -8.43
C LEU A 174 -7.43 15.60 -7.38
N LEU A 175 -6.75 15.54 -6.24
CA LEU A 175 -7.11 14.59 -5.18
C LEU A 175 -8.55 14.80 -4.67
N GLY A 176 -9.00 16.05 -4.58
CA GLY A 176 -10.38 16.38 -4.18
C GLY A 176 -11.41 15.81 -5.15
N ASP A 177 -11.16 15.90 -6.46
CA ASP A 177 -12.07 15.38 -7.49
C ASP A 177 -12.08 13.86 -7.49
N THR A 178 -10.91 13.23 -7.37
CA THR A 178 -10.78 11.77 -7.20
C THR A 178 -11.54 11.29 -5.97
N ARG A 179 -11.35 11.98 -4.83
CA ARG A 179 -12.08 11.67 -3.59
C ARG A 179 -13.59 11.77 -3.79
N ALA A 180 -14.08 12.87 -4.36
CA ALA A 180 -15.50 13.09 -4.57
C ALA A 180 -16.15 12.00 -5.45
N ARG A 181 -15.47 11.60 -6.52
CA ARG A 181 -15.96 10.54 -7.42
C ARG A 181 -16.02 9.18 -6.71
N LEU A 182 -14.98 8.82 -5.96
CA LEU A 182 -14.94 7.56 -5.23
C LEU A 182 -16.00 7.52 -4.11
N ALA A 183 -16.15 8.62 -3.35
CA ALA A 183 -17.14 8.73 -2.30
C ALA A 183 -18.59 8.66 -2.86
N ALA A 184 -18.86 9.35 -3.97
CA ALA A 184 -20.18 9.30 -4.60
C ALA A 184 -20.58 7.89 -5.09
N ALA A 185 -19.60 7.07 -5.48
CA ALA A 185 -19.83 5.71 -5.93
C ALA A 185 -19.84 4.66 -4.80
N TRP A 186 -19.47 5.05 -3.56
CA TRP A 186 -19.17 4.10 -2.50
C TRP A 186 -20.31 3.16 -2.15
N ASP A 187 -21.52 3.68 -1.95
CA ASP A 187 -22.69 2.90 -1.55
C ASP A 187 -23.41 2.25 -2.74
N GLY A 188 -23.12 2.72 -3.95
CA GLY A 188 -23.74 2.22 -5.18
C GLY A 188 -23.10 0.96 -5.76
N VAL A 189 -21.93 0.55 -5.27
CA VAL A 189 -21.18 -0.60 -5.77
C VAL A 189 -21.21 -1.71 -4.74
N GLY A 190 -22.08 -2.68 -4.92
CA GLY A 190 -22.16 -3.89 -4.10
C GLY A 190 -21.15 -4.97 -4.53
N PRO A 191 -21.01 -6.08 -3.76
CA PRO A 191 -20.36 -7.28 -4.23
C PRO A 191 -21.06 -7.73 -5.52
N ALA A 192 -20.28 -8.24 -6.49
CA ALA A 192 -20.89 -8.95 -7.62
C ALA A 192 -21.88 -9.99 -7.05
N ALA A 193 -23.05 -10.09 -7.64
CA ALA A 193 -23.91 -11.24 -7.34
C ALA A 193 -23.04 -12.47 -7.47
N ALA A 194 -23.07 -13.37 -6.49
CA ALA A 194 -22.36 -14.63 -6.58
C ALA A 194 -22.84 -15.28 -7.89
N GLY A 195 -22.04 -15.10 -8.93
CA GLY A 195 -22.24 -15.82 -10.20
C GLY A 195 -21.97 -17.27 -9.89
N ASP A 196 -22.70 -18.14 -10.59
CA ASP A 196 -22.57 -19.60 -10.52
C ASP A 196 -21.21 -20.13 -11.02
N ASP A 197 -20.16 -19.30 -11.04
CA ASP A 197 -18.78 -19.70 -11.25
C ASP A 197 -18.22 -20.31 -9.93
N VAL A 198 -18.93 -21.32 -9.43
CA VAL A 198 -18.32 -22.32 -8.57
C VAL A 198 -17.31 -23.02 -9.46
N VAL A 199 -16.02 -22.76 -9.28
CA VAL A 199 -14.96 -23.60 -9.83
C VAL A 199 -15.29 -25.00 -9.30
N ASP A 200 -15.67 -25.92 -10.17
CA ASP A 200 -15.92 -27.31 -9.77
C ASP A 200 -14.69 -27.80 -8.99
N GLU A 201 -14.89 -28.33 -7.79
CA GLU A 201 -13.82 -28.88 -6.96
C GLU A 201 -13.05 -29.99 -7.71
N ASP A 202 -13.61 -30.50 -8.79
CA ASP A 202 -13.00 -31.51 -9.66
C ASP A 202 -11.91 -30.98 -10.60
N ASP A 203 -11.79 -29.64 -10.77
CA ASP A 203 -10.74 -29.00 -11.59
C ASP A 203 -9.45 -28.69 -10.81
N VAL A 204 -9.41 -28.96 -9.51
CA VAL A 204 -8.17 -28.85 -8.72
C VAL A 204 -7.38 -30.13 -8.90
N ALA A 205 -6.41 -30.12 -9.80
CA ALA A 205 -5.48 -31.25 -9.96
C ALA A 205 -4.83 -31.57 -8.59
N PRO A 206 -4.84 -32.84 -8.16
CA PRO A 206 -4.25 -33.23 -6.88
C PRO A 206 -2.76 -32.91 -6.88
N VAL A 207 -2.31 -32.21 -5.85
CA VAL A 207 -0.89 -31.95 -5.61
C VAL A 207 -0.23 -33.31 -5.37
N ALA A 208 0.64 -33.73 -6.29
CA ALA A 208 1.39 -34.98 -6.16
C ALA A 208 2.19 -34.93 -4.85
N PRO A 209 2.19 -36.06 -4.06
CA PRO A 209 3.00 -36.13 -2.86
C PRO A 209 4.48 -36.03 -3.24
N THR A 210 5.22 -35.16 -2.57
CA THR A 210 6.67 -35.12 -2.69
C THR A 210 7.27 -36.42 -2.26
N ALA A 211 8.04 -37.07 -3.15
CA ALA A 211 8.76 -38.30 -2.83
C ALA A 211 9.74 -38.03 -1.69
N GLU A 212 9.55 -38.68 -0.56
CA GLU A 212 10.55 -38.75 0.49
C GLU A 212 11.74 -39.55 -0.06
N GLU A 213 12.87 -38.88 -0.19
CA GLU A 213 14.15 -39.58 -0.47
C GLU A 213 14.57 -40.38 0.76
N SER A 214 14.71 -41.67 0.54
CA SER A 214 15.25 -42.67 1.49
C SER A 214 16.77 -42.62 1.55
#